data_b788c11209277645e61f7ebd1ce056ad
#
_entry.id   b788c11209277645e61f7ebd1ce056ad
#
_cell.length_a   1.000
_cell.length_b   1.000
_cell.length_c   1.000
_cell.angle_alpha   90.00
_cell.angle_beta   90.00
_cell.angle_gamma   90.00
#
_symmetry.space_group_name_H-M   'P 1'
#
loop_
_entity.id
_entity.type
_entity.pdbx_description
1 polymer ?
#
loop_
_entity_poly.entity_id
_entity_poly.type
_entity_poly.pdbx_seq_one_letter_code
_entity_poly.pdbx_strand_id
1 'polypeptide(L)'
;MTLVAALGSLPVAQVAPDERFWPQWRGPYATGISRAANPPLEWSETRNIRWKREIPGRGSGSPVVWGDRIFLMSAVPLGVEGGAAHESRANVKPRDVHRFVVMAIDRRTGRTVWERTAQEERPRQASMKDGTWASSSPITDGQRVYAFFDSSGLYTYDMNGVLLWQKQLGEKRMFADVGESGSTPVLHDNRLVVVWDHQGESSVMALDARTGEELWRVRRDEVDSWATPLVVTHQGRAQVVTAAEKRIRSYDLETGRLVWEGGGLTMNPIPSPVAGDGLVFAMSGFKGSKLTAVRLADARGDITRTSAIAWTLERDTPYVPSPILYDGFLYFLKSNSGILSVLDASTGTPHYQLQRLAGISEIYASPVAARDRVYLTSRDGTTLVIRHGAAFAVLARNSLDDGFDASAALVDGDIYLRGYRFLYDIAEQ
;
A
#
# COMPACT_ATOMS: atom_id res chain seq x y z
N MET A 1 53.92 18.14 14.62
CA MET A 1 53.19 17.24 13.75
C MET A 1 52.06 16.59 14.53
N THR A 2 50.86 17.13 14.37
CA THR A 2 49.69 16.64 15.13
C THR A 2 48.92 15.68 14.19
N LEU A 3 48.85 14.45 14.56
CA LEU A 3 48.06 13.41 13.84
C LEU A 3 46.56 13.66 14.09
N VAL A 4 45.83 14.04 13.06
CA VAL A 4 44.37 14.06 13.06
C VAL A 4 43.90 12.65 12.68
N ALA A 5 43.38 11.91 13.64
CA ALA A 5 42.72 10.63 13.40
C ALA A 5 41.35 10.87 12.75
N ALA A 6 41.19 10.49 11.49
CA ALA A 6 39.91 10.46 10.83
C ALA A 6 39.07 9.29 11.42
N LEU A 7 38.04 9.61 12.18
CA LEU A 7 37.01 8.67 12.59
C LEU A 7 36.19 8.29 11.35
N GLY A 8 36.53 7.19 10.70
CA GLY A 8 35.71 6.58 9.67
C GLY A 8 34.40 6.11 10.27
N SER A 9 33.27 6.65 9.84
CA SER A 9 31.94 6.13 10.15
C SER A 9 31.83 4.72 9.56
N LEU A 10 31.68 3.71 10.42
CA LEU A 10 31.33 2.36 10.01
C LEU A 10 29.98 2.41 9.27
N PRO A 11 29.83 1.71 8.14
CA PRO A 11 28.52 1.60 7.48
C PRO A 11 27.55 0.94 8.44
N VAL A 12 26.41 1.60 8.72
CA VAL A 12 25.30 1.00 9.43
C VAL A 12 24.81 -0.17 8.59
N ALA A 13 24.99 -1.39 9.07
CA ALA A 13 24.48 -2.56 8.38
C ALA A 13 22.96 -2.43 8.27
N GLN A 14 22.45 -2.45 7.05
CA GLN A 14 21.01 -2.42 6.77
C GLN A 14 20.38 -3.65 7.45
N VAL A 15 19.51 -3.42 8.43
CA VAL A 15 18.77 -4.52 9.06
C VAL A 15 17.77 -5.03 8.02
N ALA A 16 17.90 -6.30 7.63
CA ALA A 16 16.93 -6.94 6.76
C ALA A 16 15.54 -6.87 7.42
N PRO A 17 14.48 -6.57 6.64
CA PRO A 17 13.12 -6.59 7.18
C PRO A 17 12.81 -7.91 7.85
N ASP A 18 12.11 -7.86 8.99
CA ASP A 18 11.70 -9.09 9.66
C ASP A 18 10.54 -9.75 8.90
N GLU A 19 10.86 -10.77 8.12
CA GLU A 19 9.90 -11.49 7.26
C GLU A 19 8.80 -12.22 8.04
N ARG A 20 8.96 -12.36 9.36
CA ARG A 20 7.93 -12.96 10.22
C ARG A 20 6.71 -12.07 10.40
N PHE A 21 6.82 -10.76 10.06
CA PHE A 21 5.78 -9.78 10.30
C PHE A 21 5.34 -9.08 9.00
N TRP A 22 4.29 -8.28 9.09
CA TRP A 22 3.73 -7.50 7.98
C TRP A 22 3.73 -6.01 8.37
N PRO A 23 4.92 -5.34 8.40
CA PRO A 23 5.12 -4.06 9.08
C PRO A 23 4.56 -2.84 8.36
N GLN A 24 4.13 -2.99 7.11
CA GLN A 24 3.61 -1.94 6.26
C GLN A 24 2.66 -2.51 5.21
N TRP A 25 2.01 -1.64 4.46
CA TRP A 25 1.21 -2.07 3.32
C TRP A 25 2.06 -2.88 2.33
N ARG A 26 1.52 -4.04 1.94
CA ARG A 26 2.18 -5.04 1.10
C ARG A 26 3.40 -5.74 1.74
N GLY A 27 3.46 -5.72 3.07
CA GLY A 27 4.40 -6.56 3.82
C GLY A 27 5.84 -6.05 3.90
N PRO A 28 6.78 -6.89 4.32
CA PRO A 28 8.13 -6.47 4.69
C PRO A 28 8.91 -5.82 3.55
N TYR A 29 8.65 -6.24 2.32
CA TYR A 29 9.30 -5.72 1.11
C TYR A 29 8.41 -4.86 0.22
N ALA A 30 7.20 -4.49 0.68
CA ALA A 30 6.18 -3.79 -0.09
C ALA A 30 5.80 -4.49 -1.42
N THR A 31 5.95 -5.81 -1.49
CA THR A 31 5.71 -6.63 -2.69
C THR A 31 4.35 -7.35 -2.68
N GLY A 32 3.69 -7.44 -1.53
CA GLY A 32 2.48 -8.25 -1.34
C GLY A 32 2.79 -9.73 -1.09
N ILE A 33 4.05 -10.09 -0.84
CA ILE A 33 4.50 -11.48 -0.70
C ILE A 33 5.04 -11.72 0.71
N SER A 34 4.64 -12.82 1.32
CA SER A 34 5.28 -13.40 2.50
C SER A 34 5.93 -14.72 2.15
N ARG A 35 7.25 -14.81 2.27
CA ARG A 35 7.98 -16.06 2.04
C ARG A 35 7.90 -16.99 3.25
N ALA A 36 7.70 -16.43 4.45
CA ALA A 36 7.61 -17.16 5.71
C ALA A 36 6.22 -17.73 6.01
N ALA A 37 5.15 -17.03 5.58
CA ALA A 37 3.78 -17.41 5.90
C ALA A 37 3.31 -18.66 5.14
N ASN A 38 2.42 -19.43 5.82
CA ASN A 38 1.71 -20.55 5.22
C ASN A 38 0.22 -20.50 5.59
N PRO A 39 -0.51 -19.51 5.08
CA PRO A 39 -1.90 -19.28 5.46
C PRO A 39 -2.85 -20.36 4.91
N PRO A 40 -4.09 -20.46 5.43
CA PRO A 40 -5.08 -21.44 5.01
C PRO A 40 -5.39 -21.38 3.52
N LEU A 41 -5.71 -22.53 2.95
CA LEU A 41 -6.24 -22.64 1.59
C LEU A 41 -7.75 -22.39 1.56
N GLU A 42 -8.47 -22.90 2.56
CA GLU A 42 -9.92 -22.90 2.62
C GLU A 42 -10.45 -22.28 3.91
N TRP A 43 -11.50 -21.45 3.78
CA TRP A 43 -12.24 -20.87 4.90
C TRP A 43 -13.66 -20.49 4.51
N SER A 44 -14.51 -20.27 5.52
CA SER A 44 -15.86 -19.73 5.40
C SER A 44 -16.23 -19.05 6.72
N GLU A 45 -17.43 -18.50 6.85
CA GLU A 45 -17.91 -17.93 8.13
C GLU A 45 -17.89 -18.93 9.31
N THR A 46 -17.85 -20.23 9.02
CA THR A 46 -17.88 -21.31 10.03
C THR A 46 -16.65 -22.23 10.02
N ARG A 47 -15.65 -21.92 9.19
CA ARG A 47 -14.44 -22.74 9.06
C ARG A 47 -13.21 -21.86 9.01
N ASN A 48 -12.19 -22.19 9.80
CA ASN A 48 -10.89 -21.53 9.81
C ASN A 48 -10.96 -20.02 10.13
N ILE A 49 -11.98 -19.58 10.88
CA ILE A 49 -12.05 -18.24 11.47
C ILE A 49 -11.69 -18.36 12.95
N ARG A 50 -10.45 -17.98 13.32
CA ARG A 50 -10.02 -18.00 14.71
C ARG A 50 -10.80 -16.96 15.53
N TRP A 51 -10.96 -15.75 14.98
CA TRP A 51 -11.84 -14.72 15.51
C TRP A 51 -12.28 -13.74 14.41
N LYS A 52 -13.39 -13.07 14.70
CA LYS A 52 -13.99 -12.02 13.88
C LYS A 52 -14.32 -10.85 14.81
N ARG A 53 -13.80 -9.67 14.51
CA ARG A 53 -13.94 -8.48 15.36
C ARG A 53 -14.57 -7.34 14.58
N GLU A 54 -15.67 -6.79 15.06
CA GLU A 54 -16.25 -5.57 14.53
C GLU A 54 -15.29 -4.38 14.73
N ILE A 55 -15.07 -3.59 13.67
CA ILE A 55 -14.21 -2.42 13.67
C ILE A 55 -15.06 -1.16 13.47
N PRO A 56 -14.94 -0.17 14.39
CA PRO A 56 -15.74 1.05 14.28
C PRO A 56 -15.36 1.87 13.06
N GLY A 57 -16.35 2.49 12.41
CA GLY A 57 -16.19 3.38 11.29
C GLY A 57 -15.69 2.70 10.03
N ARG A 58 -15.09 3.46 9.11
CA ARG A 58 -14.61 2.97 7.82
C ARG A 58 -13.11 3.23 7.64
N GLY A 59 -12.47 2.35 6.87
CA GLY A 59 -11.10 2.49 6.44
C GLY A 59 -10.73 1.40 5.47
N SER A 60 -10.11 1.74 4.36
CA SER A 60 -9.63 0.81 3.33
C SER A 60 -8.14 0.46 3.50
N GLY A 61 -7.48 1.02 4.52
CA GLY A 61 -6.11 0.67 4.87
C GLY A 61 -5.99 -0.80 5.27
N SER A 62 -4.94 -1.46 4.78
CA SER A 62 -4.65 -2.87 5.10
C SER A 62 -4.17 -3.04 6.54
N PRO A 63 -4.44 -4.18 7.17
CA PRO A 63 -3.86 -4.50 8.47
C PRO A 63 -2.34 -4.53 8.41
N VAL A 64 -1.70 -4.04 9.47
CA VAL A 64 -0.25 -4.12 9.69
C VAL A 64 0.01 -4.92 10.95
N VAL A 65 0.94 -5.86 10.88
CA VAL A 65 1.19 -6.84 11.96
C VAL A 65 2.64 -6.78 12.40
N TRP A 66 2.83 -6.65 13.72
CA TRP A 66 4.15 -6.74 14.36
C TRP A 66 4.04 -7.41 15.74
N GLY A 67 4.77 -8.47 15.94
CA GLY A 67 4.69 -9.26 17.16
C GLY A 67 3.28 -9.79 17.39
N ASP A 68 2.72 -9.48 18.54
CA ASP A 68 1.38 -9.84 18.97
C ASP A 68 0.34 -8.73 18.73
N ARG A 69 0.63 -7.75 17.88
CA ARG A 69 -0.23 -6.60 17.57
C ARG A 69 -0.60 -6.53 16.10
N ILE A 70 -1.86 -6.13 15.88
CA ILE A 70 -2.37 -5.71 14.57
C ILE A 70 -2.74 -4.24 14.68
N PHE A 71 -2.26 -3.43 13.75
CA PHE A 71 -2.56 -2.00 13.69
C PHE A 71 -3.51 -1.68 12.55
N LEU A 72 -4.51 -0.84 12.83
CA LEU A 72 -5.51 -0.36 11.88
C LEU A 72 -5.75 1.13 12.04
N MET A 73 -6.27 1.72 10.98
CA MET A 73 -6.78 3.10 10.97
C MET A 73 -8.25 3.11 10.59
N SER A 74 -9.02 4.06 11.13
CA SER A 74 -10.45 4.18 10.83
C SER A 74 -10.91 5.63 10.93
N ALA A 75 -11.89 6.01 10.11
CA ALA A 75 -12.63 7.25 10.25
C ALA A 75 -14.05 6.93 10.76
N VAL A 76 -14.34 7.37 11.98
CA VAL A 76 -15.58 7.05 12.71
C VAL A 76 -16.47 8.28 12.74
N PRO A 77 -17.63 8.31 12.07
CA PRO A 77 -18.55 9.44 12.13
C PRO A 77 -19.14 9.58 13.53
N LEU A 78 -19.28 10.81 14.01
CA LEU A 78 -19.95 11.15 15.26
C LEU A 78 -21.41 11.60 14.98
N GLY A 79 -22.34 11.21 15.88
CA GLY A 79 -23.74 11.61 15.78
C GLY A 79 -24.64 10.68 14.95
N VAL A 80 -24.10 9.58 14.43
CA VAL A 80 -24.88 8.53 13.76
C VAL A 80 -25.03 7.33 14.71
N GLU A 81 -26.24 7.02 15.15
CA GLU A 81 -26.51 5.83 15.94
C GLU A 81 -26.19 4.57 15.12
N GLY A 82 -25.39 3.67 15.71
CA GLY A 82 -25.09 2.35 15.16
C GLY A 82 -23.84 2.25 14.28
N GLY A 83 -23.03 3.30 14.13
CA GLY A 83 -21.78 3.21 13.35
C GLY A 83 -21.99 2.84 11.87
N ALA A 84 -23.23 2.90 11.39
CA ALA A 84 -23.56 2.65 10.01
C ALA A 84 -22.76 3.62 9.14
N ALA A 85 -21.95 3.03 8.27
CA ALA A 85 -21.18 3.75 7.31
C ALA A 85 -22.09 4.73 6.57
N HIS A 86 -21.87 6.01 6.81
CA HIS A 86 -22.55 7.04 6.03
C HIS A 86 -22.20 6.75 4.57
N GLU A 87 -23.18 6.47 3.72
CA GLU A 87 -22.95 6.43 2.30
C GLU A 87 -22.46 7.80 1.90
N SER A 88 -21.12 7.95 1.75
CA SER A 88 -20.59 9.20 1.26
C SER A 88 -21.12 9.35 -0.16
N ARG A 89 -21.91 10.36 -0.39
CA ARG A 89 -22.27 10.74 -1.76
C ARG A 89 -20.99 11.23 -2.41
N ALA A 90 -20.64 10.64 -3.54
CA ALA A 90 -19.48 11.07 -4.31
C ALA A 90 -19.46 12.59 -4.42
N ASN A 91 -18.32 13.21 -4.12
CA ASN A 91 -18.07 14.65 -4.21
C ASN A 91 -18.89 15.54 -3.27
N VAL A 92 -19.47 15.00 -2.20
CA VAL A 92 -20.13 15.80 -1.18
C VAL A 92 -19.30 15.78 0.10
N LYS A 93 -18.96 16.96 0.61
CA LYS A 93 -18.29 17.09 1.91
C LYS A 93 -19.22 16.56 3.01
N PRO A 94 -18.70 15.73 3.92
CA PRO A 94 -19.48 15.23 5.03
C PRO A 94 -19.93 16.39 5.90
N ARG A 95 -21.13 16.26 6.47
CA ARG A 95 -21.66 17.24 7.44
C ARG A 95 -21.21 16.93 8.86
N ASP A 96 -20.87 15.65 9.10
CA ASP A 96 -20.59 15.12 10.42
C ASP A 96 -19.11 15.24 10.76
N VAL A 97 -18.83 15.45 12.04
CA VAL A 97 -17.50 15.33 12.61
C VAL A 97 -17.12 13.86 12.62
N HIS A 98 -15.85 13.56 12.30
CA HIS A 98 -15.29 12.22 12.37
C HIS A 98 -14.16 12.17 13.38
N ARG A 99 -14.06 11.08 14.09
CA ARG A 99 -12.84 10.71 14.81
C ARG A 99 -11.96 9.90 13.87
N PHE A 100 -10.74 10.37 13.66
CA PHE A 100 -9.68 9.64 12.97
C PHE A 100 -8.96 8.79 14.01
N VAL A 101 -9.09 7.48 13.89
CA VAL A 101 -8.72 6.55 14.96
C VAL A 101 -7.59 5.65 14.51
N VAL A 102 -6.61 5.45 15.41
CA VAL A 102 -5.56 4.43 15.29
C VAL A 102 -5.80 3.38 16.37
N MET A 103 -5.76 2.11 16.00
CA MET A 103 -6.05 0.99 16.89
C MET A 103 -4.92 -0.02 16.88
N ALA A 104 -4.61 -0.57 18.06
CA ALA A 104 -3.85 -1.80 18.21
C ALA A 104 -4.76 -2.91 18.74
N ILE A 105 -4.75 -4.03 18.05
CA ILE A 105 -5.56 -5.20 18.34
C ILE A 105 -4.63 -6.34 18.71
N ASP A 106 -4.95 -7.08 19.77
CA ASP A 106 -4.23 -8.29 20.16
C ASP A 106 -4.44 -9.37 19.09
N ARG A 107 -3.36 -9.82 18.50
CA ARG A 107 -3.34 -10.76 17.38
C ARG A 107 -4.02 -12.09 17.72
N ARG A 108 -3.84 -12.58 18.94
CA ARG A 108 -4.35 -13.88 19.36
C ARG A 108 -5.84 -13.89 19.69
N THR A 109 -6.35 -12.76 20.22
CA THR A 109 -7.72 -12.70 20.79
C THR A 109 -8.67 -11.78 20.03
N GLY A 110 -8.18 -10.97 19.11
CA GLY A 110 -8.97 -9.94 18.43
C GLY A 110 -9.42 -8.79 19.33
N ARG A 111 -8.95 -8.70 20.60
CA ARG A 111 -9.33 -7.64 21.52
C ARG A 111 -8.54 -6.38 21.27
N THR A 112 -9.20 -5.23 21.37
CA THR A 112 -8.53 -3.93 21.32
C THR A 112 -7.60 -3.78 22.51
N VAL A 113 -6.32 -3.55 22.25
CA VAL A 113 -5.29 -3.28 23.27
C VAL A 113 -5.31 -1.80 23.63
N TRP A 114 -5.31 -0.96 22.61
CA TRP A 114 -5.51 0.48 22.74
C TRP A 114 -6.16 1.05 21.47
N GLU A 115 -6.86 2.16 21.67
CA GLU A 115 -7.43 2.98 20.62
C GLU A 115 -7.06 4.43 20.92
N ARG A 116 -6.67 5.20 19.89
CA ARG A 116 -6.35 6.62 20.01
C ARG A 116 -7.07 7.42 18.95
N THR A 117 -7.73 8.47 19.37
CA THR A 117 -8.21 9.50 18.44
C THR A 117 -7.03 10.38 18.07
N ALA A 118 -6.57 10.28 16.83
CA ALA A 118 -5.50 11.10 16.28
C ALA A 118 -6.01 12.54 16.05
N GLN A 119 -7.22 12.66 15.49
CA GLN A 119 -7.87 13.93 15.19
C GLN A 119 -9.39 13.75 15.30
N GLU A 120 -10.07 14.82 15.71
CA GLU A 120 -11.53 14.93 15.68
C GLU A 120 -11.88 16.20 14.91
N GLU A 121 -12.35 16.05 13.70
CA GLU A 121 -12.73 17.17 12.85
C GLU A 121 -13.78 16.76 11.81
N ARG A 122 -14.40 17.74 11.20
CA ARG A 122 -15.15 17.51 9.96
C ARG A 122 -14.14 17.37 8.82
N PRO A 123 -14.16 16.25 8.05
CA PRO A 123 -13.25 16.09 6.92
C PRO A 123 -13.30 17.31 6.00
N ARG A 124 -12.13 17.79 5.59
CA ARG A 124 -12.00 19.07 4.86
C ARG A 124 -12.47 18.98 3.41
N GLN A 125 -12.29 17.81 2.80
CA GLN A 125 -12.69 17.51 1.44
C GLN A 125 -13.75 16.41 1.41
N ALA A 126 -14.40 16.27 0.24
CA ALA A 126 -15.26 15.13 -0.04
C ALA A 126 -14.46 13.82 -0.09
N SER A 127 -15.17 12.71 -0.03
CA SER A 127 -14.68 11.37 -0.35
C SER A 127 -15.32 10.89 -1.65
N MET A 128 -14.65 10.00 -2.37
CA MET A 128 -15.30 9.23 -3.43
C MET A 128 -16.35 8.29 -2.82
N LYS A 129 -17.32 7.85 -3.63
CA LYS A 129 -18.39 6.95 -3.16
C LYS A 129 -17.84 5.71 -2.43
N ASP A 130 -16.74 5.16 -2.94
CA ASP A 130 -16.08 3.98 -2.39
C ASP A 130 -14.89 4.32 -1.48
N GLY A 131 -14.61 5.61 -1.27
CA GLY A 131 -13.49 6.09 -0.46
C GLY A 131 -13.80 6.13 1.02
N THR A 132 -12.73 6.22 1.80
CA THR A 132 -12.79 6.43 3.24
C THR A 132 -11.68 7.41 3.62
N TRP A 133 -11.89 8.30 4.58
CA TRP A 133 -10.82 9.22 5.05
C TRP A 133 -9.71 8.51 5.84
N ALA A 134 -9.68 7.17 5.83
CA ALA A 134 -8.66 6.31 6.41
C ALA A 134 -8.24 5.22 5.41
N SER A 135 -7.90 5.62 4.18
CA SER A 135 -7.54 4.70 3.09
C SER A 135 -6.07 4.30 3.10
N SER A 136 -5.18 5.09 3.72
CA SER A 136 -3.78 4.72 3.94
C SER A 136 -3.67 3.60 4.98
N SER A 137 -2.63 2.78 4.88
CA SER A 137 -2.32 1.76 5.88
C SER A 137 -1.39 2.33 6.96
N PRO A 138 -1.47 1.87 8.21
CA PRO A 138 -0.43 2.20 9.19
C PRO A 138 0.92 1.59 8.78
N ILE A 139 2.00 2.02 9.45
CA ILE A 139 3.35 1.47 9.27
C ILE A 139 3.94 1.28 10.66
N THR A 140 4.83 0.30 10.83
CA THR A 140 5.58 0.13 12.07
C THR A 140 7.03 -0.29 11.82
N ASP A 141 7.93 0.18 12.68
CA ASP A 141 9.32 -0.27 12.78
C ASP A 141 9.53 -1.22 13.98
N GLY A 142 8.43 -1.64 14.63
CA GLY A 142 8.47 -2.43 15.87
C GLY A 142 8.73 -1.62 17.14
N GLN A 143 8.98 -0.33 17.04
CA GLN A 143 9.11 0.62 18.14
C GLN A 143 8.03 1.71 18.08
N ARG A 144 7.60 2.06 16.87
CA ARG A 144 6.64 3.13 16.58
C ARG A 144 5.58 2.66 15.60
N VAL A 145 4.44 3.32 15.65
CA VAL A 145 3.32 3.17 14.70
C VAL A 145 3.06 4.52 14.06
N TYR A 146 3.12 4.57 12.75
CA TYR A 146 2.89 5.77 11.94
C TYR A 146 1.53 5.67 11.28
N ALA A 147 0.70 6.69 11.44
CA ALA A 147 -0.65 6.77 10.90
C ALA A 147 -0.84 8.06 10.10
N PHE A 148 -1.15 7.92 8.82
CA PHE A 148 -1.29 9.04 7.89
C PHE A 148 -2.74 9.16 7.41
N PHE A 149 -3.35 10.31 7.67
CA PHE A 149 -4.74 10.64 7.33
C PHE A 149 -4.82 11.79 6.32
N ASP A 150 -3.91 11.83 5.34
CA ASP A 150 -3.85 12.89 4.32
C ASP A 150 -3.98 14.30 4.94
N SER A 151 -5.02 15.07 4.59
CA SER A 151 -5.24 16.43 5.09
C SER A 151 -5.46 16.52 6.61
N SER A 152 -5.84 15.41 7.26
CA SER A 152 -6.03 15.35 8.71
C SER A 152 -4.75 15.06 9.48
N GLY A 153 -3.61 14.86 8.79
CA GLY A 153 -2.29 14.84 9.39
C GLY A 153 -1.60 13.47 9.47
N LEU A 154 -0.39 13.51 9.96
CA LEU A 154 0.48 12.36 10.22
C LEU A 154 0.77 12.30 11.73
N TYR A 155 0.58 11.13 12.30
CA TYR A 155 0.69 10.88 13.74
C TYR A 155 1.59 9.69 14.00
N THR A 156 2.44 9.78 15.01
CA THR A 156 3.33 8.70 15.41
C THR A 156 3.16 8.37 16.89
N TYR A 157 2.94 7.12 17.16
CA TYR A 157 2.75 6.57 18.50
C TYR A 157 3.85 5.57 18.82
N ASP A 158 4.11 5.36 20.12
CA ASP A 158 4.85 4.17 20.54
C ASP A 158 3.96 2.91 20.44
N MET A 159 4.51 1.73 20.70
CA MET A 159 3.77 0.47 20.63
C MET A 159 2.65 0.34 21.69
N ASN A 160 2.62 1.22 22.72
CA ASN A 160 1.59 1.30 23.74
C ASN A 160 0.54 2.40 23.45
N GLY A 161 0.68 3.09 22.31
CA GLY A 161 -0.25 4.13 21.88
C GLY A 161 -0.01 5.49 22.55
N VAL A 162 1.19 5.75 23.08
CA VAL A 162 1.57 7.10 23.51
C VAL A 162 1.96 7.91 22.29
N LEU A 163 1.36 9.09 22.09
CA LEU A 163 1.70 9.99 20.99
C LEU A 163 3.14 10.51 21.19
N LEU A 164 3.98 10.29 20.20
CA LEU A 164 5.36 10.75 20.19
C LEU A 164 5.52 12.08 19.47
N TRP A 165 4.96 12.18 18.28
CA TRP A 165 4.94 13.40 17.49
C TRP A 165 3.78 13.38 16.47
N GLN A 166 3.43 14.55 15.99
CA GLN A 166 2.44 14.73 14.93
C GLN A 166 2.86 15.84 13.97
N LYS A 167 2.40 15.78 12.72
CA LYS A 167 2.71 16.79 11.70
C LYS A 167 1.51 17.03 10.81
N GLN A 168 1.17 18.31 10.63
CA GLN A 168 0.22 18.75 9.63
C GLN A 168 0.98 19.09 8.34
N LEU A 169 0.53 18.53 7.22
CA LEU A 169 1.13 18.75 5.90
C LEU A 169 0.37 19.78 5.06
N GLY A 170 -0.80 20.16 5.51
CA GLY A 170 -1.69 21.08 4.81
C GLY A 170 -2.95 20.41 4.26
N GLU A 171 -3.58 21.05 3.32
CA GLU A 171 -4.79 20.59 2.67
C GLU A 171 -4.45 19.91 1.34
N LYS A 172 -4.84 18.65 1.19
CA LYS A 172 -4.63 17.85 -0.02
C LYS A 172 -5.93 17.80 -0.82
N ARG A 173 -5.91 18.31 -2.05
CA ARG A 173 -7.05 18.26 -2.97
C ARG A 173 -6.70 17.43 -4.17
N MET A 174 -7.38 16.30 -4.31
CA MET A 174 -7.21 15.36 -5.42
C MET A 174 -8.27 15.61 -6.50
N PHE A 175 -8.21 14.86 -7.57
CA PHE A 175 -9.20 14.85 -8.64
C PHE A 175 -10.63 14.80 -8.08
N ALA A 176 -11.53 15.58 -8.66
CA ALA A 176 -12.92 15.71 -8.21
C ALA A 176 -13.11 16.32 -6.81
N ASP A 177 -12.14 17.09 -6.33
CA ASP A 177 -12.14 17.77 -5.01
C ASP A 177 -12.26 16.81 -3.81
N VAL A 178 -11.77 15.57 -3.97
CA VAL A 178 -11.64 14.63 -2.85
C VAL A 178 -10.34 14.87 -2.09
N GLY A 179 -10.29 14.48 -0.82
CA GLY A 179 -9.16 14.76 0.07
C GLY A 179 -8.32 13.54 0.43
N GLU A 180 -8.73 12.37 0.02
CA GLU A 180 -8.05 11.12 0.30
C GLU A 180 -7.25 10.63 -0.89
N SER A 181 -6.03 10.17 -0.65
CA SER A 181 -5.21 9.54 -1.69
C SER A 181 -5.05 8.03 -1.51
N GLY A 182 -5.17 7.51 -0.29
CA GLY A 182 -4.81 6.14 0.02
C GLY A 182 -3.32 5.83 -0.15
N SER A 183 -2.52 6.80 -0.63
CA SER A 183 -1.06 6.67 -0.69
C SER A 183 -0.52 6.53 0.73
N THR A 184 0.11 5.41 1.00
CA THR A 184 0.75 5.15 2.29
C THR A 184 2.19 5.70 2.25
N PRO A 185 2.67 6.41 3.27
CA PRO A 185 4.10 6.69 3.39
C PRO A 185 4.92 5.40 3.41
N VAL A 186 6.20 5.47 3.08
CA VAL A 186 7.11 4.32 3.22
C VAL A 186 8.21 4.62 4.21
N LEU A 187 8.57 3.63 5.00
CA LEU A 187 9.61 3.72 6.00
C LEU A 187 10.84 2.92 5.57
N HIS A 188 12.01 3.55 5.57
CA HIS A 188 13.28 2.91 5.31
C HIS A 188 14.42 3.65 6.01
N ASP A 189 15.26 2.94 6.76
CA ASP A 189 16.44 3.50 7.47
C ASP A 189 16.13 4.80 8.22
N ASN A 190 15.11 4.79 9.08
CA ASN A 190 14.68 5.95 9.85
C ASN A 190 14.19 7.16 9.00
N ARG A 191 13.89 6.95 7.73
CA ARG A 191 13.28 7.95 6.86
C ARG A 191 11.84 7.54 6.53
N LEU A 192 10.90 8.41 6.86
CA LEU A 192 9.50 8.28 6.48
C LEU A 192 9.25 9.15 5.26
N VAL A 193 9.03 8.53 4.10
CA VAL A 193 8.84 9.24 2.84
C VAL A 193 7.36 9.38 2.54
N VAL A 194 6.93 10.59 2.28
CA VAL A 194 5.55 10.96 1.94
C VAL A 194 5.52 11.52 0.52
N VAL A 195 4.63 10.99 -0.33
CA VAL A 195 4.26 11.61 -1.61
C VAL A 195 3.04 12.49 -1.38
N TRP A 196 3.19 13.78 -1.68
CA TRP A 196 2.18 14.80 -1.51
C TRP A 196 1.77 15.38 -2.88
N ASP A 197 1.37 14.47 -3.80
CA ASP A 197 0.88 14.88 -5.11
C ASP A 197 -0.61 15.21 -5.02
N HIS A 198 -0.99 16.39 -5.49
CA HIS A 198 -2.37 16.87 -5.49
C HIS A 198 -2.54 18.07 -6.44
N GLN A 199 -3.76 18.60 -6.58
CA GLN A 199 -4.04 19.75 -7.47
C GLN A 199 -3.54 21.10 -6.91
N GLY A 200 -2.62 21.08 -5.95
CA GLY A 200 -1.90 22.24 -5.43
C GLY A 200 -0.40 22.13 -5.67
N GLU A 201 0.40 22.46 -4.67
CA GLU A 201 1.85 22.33 -4.73
C GLU A 201 2.31 20.91 -4.38
N SER A 202 2.50 20.11 -5.40
CA SER A 202 2.94 18.71 -5.26
C SER A 202 4.40 18.62 -4.81
N SER A 203 4.68 17.65 -3.96
CA SER A 203 6.02 17.36 -3.47
C SER A 203 6.21 15.92 -3.04
N VAL A 204 7.46 15.49 -2.97
CA VAL A 204 7.89 14.30 -2.22
C VAL A 204 8.82 14.77 -1.12
N MET A 205 8.68 14.21 0.08
CA MET A 205 9.48 14.61 1.23
C MET A 205 9.91 13.41 2.06
N ALA A 206 11.05 13.50 2.71
CA ALA A 206 11.45 12.58 3.76
C ALA A 206 11.48 13.30 5.11
N LEU A 207 10.94 12.60 6.10
CA LEU A 207 10.94 13.02 7.50
C LEU A 207 11.83 12.07 8.31
N ASP A 208 12.51 12.58 9.33
CA ASP A 208 13.09 11.73 10.36
C ASP A 208 11.95 10.99 11.07
N ALA A 209 11.96 9.68 11.01
CA ALA A 209 10.87 8.86 11.53
C ALA A 209 10.73 8.95 13.07
N ARG A 210 11.79 9.36 13.80
CA ARG A 210 11.78 9.48 15.26
C ARG A 210 11.20 10.81 15.72
N THR A 211 11.40 11.89 14.95
CA THR A 211 11.09 13.26 15.37
C THR A 211 10.01 13.94 14.53
N GLY A 212 9.76 13.45 13.30
CA GLY A 212 8.88 14.11 12.34
C GLY A 212 9.51 15.36 11.66
N GLU A 213 10.79 15.64 11.93
CA GLU A 213 11.51 16.74 11.28
C GLU A 213 11.72 16.46 9.79
N GLU A 214 11.59 17.49 8.96
CA GLU A 214 11.77 17.36 7.53
C GLU A 214 13.27 17.31 7.21
N LEU A 215 13.71 16.19 6.61
CA LEU A 215 15.09 15.99 6.19
C LEU A 215 15.35 16.63 4.81
N TRP A 216 14.40 16.43 3.90
CA TRP A 216 14.41 17.05 2.57
C TRP A 216 12.99 17.07 1.97
N ARG A 217 12.79 18.01 1.05
CA ARG A 217 11.56 18.13 0.24
C ARG A 217 11.94 18.48 -1.19
N VAL A 218 11.30 17.81 -2.15
CA VAL A 218 11.44 18.08 -3.57
C VAL A 218 10.08 18.43 -4.14
N ARG A 219 9.99 19.62 -4.75
CA ARG A 219 8.79 20.05 -5.47
C ARG A 219 8.62 19.20 -6.73
N ARG A 220 7.38 18.87 -7.03
CA ARG A 220 7.00 18.06 -8.18
C ARG A 220 6.00 18.83 -9.04
N ASP A 221 6.04 18.61 -10.34
CA ASP A 221 5.09 19.18 -11.30
C ASP A 221 3.93 18.23 -11.59
N GLU A 222 3.65 17.29 -10.68
CA GLU A 222 2.54 16.35 -10.79
C GLU A 222 1.22 16.97 -10.34
N VAL A 223 0.10 16.33 -10.71
CA VAL A 223 -1.25 16.75 -10.30
C VAL A 223 -1.77 15.81 -9.24
N ASP A 224 -2.16 14.62 -9.64
CA ASP A 224 -2.76 13.62 -8.75
C ASP A 224 -2.00 12.30 -8.85
N SER A 225 -1.65 11.72 -7.72
CA SER A 225 -1.12 10.36 -7.63
C SER A 225 -1.62 9.72 -6.34
N TRP A 226 -2.21 8.53 -6.48
CA TRP A 226 -2.65 7.70 -5.37
C TRP A 226 -1.64 6.60 -5.05
N ALA A 227 -0.62 6.44 -5.88
CA ALA A 227 0.37 5.38 -5.75
C ALA A 227 1.23 5.57 -4.49
N THR A 228 1.33 4.53 -3.68
CA THR A 228 2.34 4.45 -2.63
C THR A 228 3.73 4.38 -3.26
N PRO A 229 4.72 5.18 -2.81
CA PRO A 229 6.07 5.10 -3.34
C PRO A 229 6.73 3.76 -2.97
N LEU A 230 7.75 3.38 -3.72
CA LEU A 230 8.52 2.16 -3.47
C LEU A 230 9.97 2.51 -3.19
N VAL A 231 10.55 1.96 -2.13
CA VAL A 231 11.99 2.03 -1.91
C VAL A 231 12.66 0.82 -2.56
N VAL A 232 13.67 1.08 -3.39
CA VAL A 232 14.50 0.05 -4.00
C VAL A 232 15.97 0.31 -3.70
N THR A 233 16.73 -0.73 -3.42
CA THR A 233 18.19 -0.63 -3.27
C THR A 233 18.86 -1.16 -4.54
N HIS A 234 19.64 -0.33 -5.19
CA HIS A 234 20.42 -0.69 -6.35
C HIS A 234 21.87 -0.24 -6.19
N GLN A 235 22.82 -1.16 -6.39
CA GLN A 235 24.26 -0.92 -6.21
C GLN A 235 24.59 -0.24 -4.86
N GLY A 236 23.96 -0.70 -3.78
CA GLY A 236 24.17 -0.19 -2.43
C GLY A 236 23.54 1.19 -2.13
N ARG A 237 22.76 1.75 -3.05
CA ARG A 237 22.05 3.03 -2.86
C ARG A 237 20.55 2.82 -2.83
N ALA A 238 19.92 3.29 -1.77
CA ALA A 238 18.47 3.29 -1.65
C ALA A 238 17.86 4.45 -2.43
N GLN A 239 16.82 4.17 -3.19
CA GLN A 239 16.11 5.13 -4.04
C GLN A 239 14.61 5.03 -3.79
N VAL A 240 13.91 6.15 -3.84
CA VAL A 240 12.45 6.24 -3.76
C VAL A 240 11.88 6.37 -5.16
N VAL A 241 11.15 5.36 -5.61
CA VAL A 241 10.44 5.39 -6.89
C VAL A 241 9.01 5.84 -6.69
N THR A 242 8.60 6.86 -7.44
CA THR A 242 7.23 7.40 -7.47
C THR A 242 6.61 7.20 -8.85
N ALA A 243 5.37 6.74 -8.88
CA ALA A 243 4.59 6.58 -10.12
C ALA A 243 3.56 7.70 -10.23
N ALA A 244 3.60 8.48 -11.31
CA ALA A 244 2.70 9.58 -11.51
C ALA A 244 2.35 9.79 -13.00
N GLU A 245 1.39 10.67 -13.29
CA GLU A 245 0.87 10.89 -14.64
C GLU A 245 1.95 11.45 -15.57
N LYS A 246 2.64 12.50 -15.17
CA LYS A 246 3.64 13.14 -16.03
C LYS A 246 4.94 12.35 -16.10
N ARG A 247 5.41 11.83 -14.95
CA ARG A 247 6.70 11.14 -14.87
C ARG A 247 6.70 10.02 -13.83
N ILE A 248 7.37 8.93 -14.16
CA ILE A 248 7.90 7.99 -13.16
C ILE A 248 9.24 8.54 -12.75
N ARG A 249 9.47 8.74 -11.44
CA ARG A 249 10.71 9.36 -10.92
C ARG A 249 11.32 8.51 -9.82
N SER A 250 12.65 8.53 -9.79
CA SER A 250 13.42 7.96 -8.69
C SER A 250 14.27 9.04 -8.05
N TYR A 251 14.22 9.10 -6.72
CA TYR A 251 14.97 10.02 -5.90
C TYR A 251 15.93 9.25 -5.00
N ASP A 252 17.12 9.77 -4.81
CA ASP A 252 18.05 9.30 -3.79
C ASP A 252 17.40 9.45 -2.40
N LEU A 253 17.30 8.37 -1.65
CA LEU A 253 16.57 8.35 -0.38
C LEU A 253 17.21 9.26 0.68
N GLU A 254 18.54 9.41 0.64
CA GLU A 254 19.26 10.21 1.63
C GLU A 254 19.10 11.70 1.41
N THR A 255 19.15 12.12 0.15
CA THR A 255 19.29 13.56 -0.21
C THR A 255 18.08 14.13 -0.92
N GLY A 256 17.14 13.32 -1.40
CA GLY A 256 16.04 13.75 -2.26
C GLY A 256 16.45 14.09 -3.71
N ARG A 257 17.72 13.98 -4.05
CA ARG A 257 18.20 14.28 -5.42
C ARG A 257 17.58 13.35 -6.43
N LEU A 258 17.08 13.91 -7.55
CA LEU A 258 16.58 13.13 -8.68
C LEU A 258 17.70 12.25 -9.25
N VAL A 259 17.47 10.95 -9.32
CA VAL A 259 18.40 9.94 -9.91
C VAL A 259 18.07 9.72 -11.36
N TRP A 260 16.80 9.44 -11.65
CA TRP A 260 16.27 9.31 -13.01
C TRP A 260 14.78 9.66 -13.04
N GLU A 261 14.31 10.02 -14.22
CA GLU A 261 12.89 10.16 -14.52
C GLU A 261 12.60 9.62 -15.92
N GLY A 262 11.37 9.17 -16.14
CA GLY A 262 10.93 8.65 -17.43
C GLY A 262 9.52 9.07 -17.79
N GLY A 263 9.07 8.70 -18.98
CA GLY A 263 7.72 8.98 -19.44
C GLY A 263 6.67 8.49 -18.45
N GLY A 264 5.64 9.31 -18.22
CA GLY A 264 4.61 9.09 -17.25
C GLY A 264 3.61 7.98 -17.60
N LEU A 265 2.62 7.87 -16.75
CA LEU A 265 1.53 6.90 -16.84
C LEU A 265 0.26 7.55 -17.43
N THR A 266 -0.89 6.92 -17.30
CA THR A 266 -2.17 7.53 -17.63
C THR A 266 -2.70 8.36 -16.48
N MET A 267 -3.76 9.11 -16.68
CA MET A 267 -4.39 9.95 -15.66
C MET A 267 -4.67 9.19 -14.36
N ASN A 268 -4.48 9.85 -13.22
CA ASN A 268 -4.80 9.33 -11.88
C ASN A 268 -4.19 7.94 -11.59
N PRO A 269 -2.87 7.77 -11.58
CA PRO A 269 -2.26 6.47 -11.29
C PRO A 269 -2.48 6.09 -9.82
N ILE A 270 -3.07 4.90 -9.60
CA ILE A 270 -3.34 4.32 -8.29
C ILE A 270 -2.41 3.14 -7.99
N PRO A 271 -2.20 2.20 -8.94
CA PRO A 271 -1.35 1.05 -8.67
C PRO A 271 0.06 1.47 -8.26
N SER A 272 0.51 0.97 -7.13
CA SER A 272 1.85 1.24 -6.64
C SER A 272 2.89 0.42 -7.41
N PRO A 273 4.08 0.96 -7.64
CA PRO A 273 5.14 0.23 -8.33
C PRO A 273 5.58 -1.00 -7.53
N VAL A 274 6.09 -2.01 -8.24
CA VAL A 274 6.77 -3.18 -7.67
C VAL A 274 8.14 -3.34 -8.30
N ALA A 275 9.07 -3.98 -7.60
CA ALA A 275 10.41 -4.21 -8.12
C ALA A 275 10.94 -5.60 -7.76
N GLY A 276 11.82 -6.11 -8.61
CA GLY A 276 12.59 -7.33 -8.41
C GLY A 276 13.49 -7.59 -9.62
N ASP A 277 14.51 -8.40 -9.42
CA ASP A 277 15.45 -8.82 -10.48
C ASP A 277 16.05 -7.66 -11.29
N GLY A 278 16.30 -6.53 -10.64
CA GLY A 278 16.86 -5.32 -11.25
C GLY A 278 15.88 -4.51 -12.10
N LEU A 279 14.58 -4.84 -12.06
CA LEU A 279 13.51 -4.14 -12.76
C LEU A 279 12.56 -3.45 -11.78
N VAL A 280 11.99 -2.33 -12.23
CA VAL A 280 10.85 -1.65 -11.58
C VAL A 280 9.70 -1.63 -12.56
N PHE A 281 8.50 -1.94 -12.07
CA PHE A 281 7.26 -1.94 -12.85
C PHE A 281 6.32 -0.88 -12.29
N ALA A 282 5.91 0.07 -13.13
CA ALA A 282 4.89 1.07 -12.82
C ALA A 282 3.72 0.93 -13.78
N MET A 283 2.49 1.02 -13.24
CA MET A 283 1.26 0.78 -14.01
C MET A 283 0.20 1.83 -13.73
N SER A 284 -0.72 1.99 -14.68
CA SER A 284 -1.97 2.74 -14.51
C SER A 284 -3.03 2.26 -15.50
N GLY A 285 -4.31 2.44 -15.15
CA GLY A 285 -5.43 1.95 -15.96
C GLY A 285 -6.66 2.83 -15.97
N PHE A 286 -6.58 4.10 -15.49
CA PHE A 286 -7.67 5.06 -15.59
C PHE A 286 -7.51 5.92 -16.86
N LYS A 287 -8.56 5.98 -17.67
CA LYS A 287 -8.59 6.69 -18.97
C LYS A 287 -7.41 6.35 -19.88
N GLY A 288 -7.11 5.06 -19.96
CA GLY A 288 -6.02 4.51 -20.74
C GLY A 288 -5.43 3.28 -20.03
N SER A 289 -4.36 2.76 -20.57
CA SER A 289 -3.62 1.62 -20.00
C SER A 289 -2.14 1.84 -20.24
N LYS A 290 -1.33 1.73 -19.20
CA LYS A 290 0.12 1.76 -19.35
C LYS A 290 0.83 0.95 -18.28
N LEU A 291 1.81 0.19 -18.72
CA LEU A 291 2.82 -0.45 -17.90
C LEU A 291 4.18 -0.11 -18.47
N THR A 292 5.11 0.27 -17.62
CA THR A 292 6.50 0.52 -17.97
C THR A 292 7.39 -0.31 -17.08
N ALA A 293 8.25 -1.15 -17.67
CA ALA A 293 9.33 -1.89 -17.01
C ALA A 293 10.63 -1.12 -17.17
N VAL A 294 11.25 -0.73 -16.05
CA VAL A 294 12.49 0.06 -16.02
C VAL A 294 13.64 -0.79 -15.50
N ARG A 295 14.74 -0.87 -16.27
CA ARG A 295 15.99 -1.54 -15.87
C ARG A 295 16.83 -0.58 -15.03
N LEU A 296 16.97 -0.86 -13.73
CA LEU A 296 17.69 -0.01 -12.78
C LEU A 296 19.17 0.20 -13.14
N ALA A 297 19.82 -0.81 -13.72
CA ALA A 297 21.22 -0.72 -14.11
C ALA A 297 21.50 0.39 -15.13
N ASP A 298 20.54 0.68 -16.00
CA ASP A 298 20.65 1.66 -17.09
C ASP A 298 19.94 2.98 -16.77
N ALA A 299 19.18 3.04 -15.67
CA ALA A 299 18.33 4.20 -15.35
C ALA A 299 19.13 5.36 -14.76
N ARG A 300 19.36 6.42 -15.56
CA ARG A 300 20.04 7.67 -15.18
C ARG A 300 19.49 8.85 -15.98
N GLY A 301 19.22 9.99 -15.31
CA GLY A 301 18.70 11.18 -15.98
C GLY A 301 17.33 10.95 -16.61
N ASP A 302 17.05 11.52 -17.77
CA ASP A 302 15.80 11.25 -18.51
C ASP A 302 15.92 9.96 -19.31
N ILE A 303 15.17 8.94 -18.89
CA ILE A 303 15.16 7.60 -19.48
C ILE A 303 14.03 7.39 -20.51
N THR A 304 13.24 8.40 -20.82
CA THR A 304 12.00 8.28 -21.63
C THR A 304 12.19 7.53 -22.95
N ARG A 305 13.37 7.65 -23.58
CA ARG A 305 13.69 7.04 -24.87
C ARG A 305 15.04 6.33 -24.86
N THR A 306 15.35 5.66 -23.76
CA THR A 306 16.62 4.96 -23.59
C THR A 306 16.41 3.45 -23.41
N SER A 307 17.49 2.68 -23.42
CA SER A 307 17.49 1.24 -23.14
C SER A 307 17.12 0.89 -21.69
N ALA A 308 17.02 1.90 -20.81
CA ALA A 308 16.53 1.69 -19.46
C ALA A 308 15.03 1.29 -19.44
N ILE A 309 14.25 1.67 -20.46
CA ILE A 309 12.92 1.11 -20.66
C ILE A 309 13.09 -0.28 -21.28
N ALA A 310 12.93 -1.32 -20.44
CA ALA A 310 13.10 -2.70 -20.87
C ALA A 310 11.98 -3.14 -21.83
N TRP A 311 10.73 -2.85 -21.46
CA TRP A 311 9.54 -3.06 -22.27
C TRP A 311 8.34 -2.27 -21.72
N THR A 312 7.28 -2.17 -22.54
CA THR A 312 6.04 -1.48 -22.19
C THR A 312 4.83 -2.28 -22.63
N LEU A 313 3.69 -2.07 -21.95
CA LEU A 313 2.37 -2.57 -22.35
C LEU A 313 1.35 -1.45 -22.23
N GLU A 314 0.55 -1.23 -23.31
CA GLU A 314 -0.43 -0.12 -23.37
C GLU A 314 -1.87 -0.65 -23.47
N ARG A 315 -2.16 -1.76 -22.80
CA ARG A 315 -3.51 -2.36 -22.75
C ARG A 315 -3.69 -3.19 -21.49
N ASP A 316 -4.94 -3.30 -21.05
CA ASP A 316 -5.41 -4.26 -20.05
C ASP A 316 -4.69 -4.17 -18.68
N THR A 317 -4.19 -2.98 -18.32
CA THR A 317 -3.49 -2.71 -17.07
C THR A 317 -4.45 -2.39 -15.91
N PRO A 318 -4.03 -2.49 -14.64
CA PRO A 318 -4.90 -2.29 -13.49
C PRO A 318 -5.23 -0.80 -13.26
N TYR A 319 -6.42 -0.55 -12.67
CA TYR A 319 -6.82 0.79 -12.24
C TYR A 319 -6.58 1.00 -10.74
N VAL A 320 -7.13 0.15 -9.85
CA VAL A 320 -6.96 0.29 -8.40
C VAL A 320 -5.98 -0.74 -7.84
N PRO A 321 -6.15 -2.05 -8.06
CA PRO A 321 -5.28 -3.04 -7.44
C PRO A 321 -3.86 -2.96 -7.98
N SER A 322 -2.89 -2.96 -7.07
CA SER A 322 -1.47 -2.98 -7.45
C SER A 322 -1.05 -4.37 -7.91
N PRO A 323 -0.06 -4.47 -8.83
CA PRO A 323 0.47 -5.76 -9.27
C PRO A 323 1.26 -6.46 -8.16
N ILE A 324 1.52 -7.78 -8.31
CA ILE A 324 2.58 -8.46 -7.57
C ILE A 324 3.62 -9.02 -8.53
N LEU A 325 4.87 -8.97 -8.11
CA LEU A 325 5.98 -9.64 -8.77
C LEU A 325 6.43 -10.79 -7.87
N TYR A 326 6.20 -12.03 -8.31
CA TYR A 326 6.51 -13.23 -7.56
C TYR A 326 7.37 -14.19 -8.39
N ASP A 327 8.62 -14.39 -8.01
CA ASP A 327 9.59 -15.29 -8.65
C ASP A 327 9.61 -15.15 -10.19
N GLY A 328 9.74 -13.91 -10.68
CA GLY A 328 9.79 -13.60 -12.11
C GLY A 328 8.42 -13.52 -12.82
N PHE A 329 7.31 -13.82 -12.13
CA PHE A 329 5.95 -13.72 -12.66
C PHE A 329 5.31 -12.40 -12.22
N LEU A 330 4.88 -11.58 -13.19
CA LEU A 330 4.20 -10.31 -12.93
C LEU A 330 2.69 -10.49 -13.08
N TYR A 331 1.96 -10.50 -11.95
CA TYR A 331 0.51 -10.65 -11.88
C TYR A 331 -0.16 -9.30 -11.79
N PHE A 332 -1.17 -9.06 -12.63
CA PHE A 332 -2.01 -7.87 -12.53
C PHE A 332 -3.40 -8.10 -13.11
N LEU A 333 -4.34 -7.30 -12.64
CA LEU A 333 -5.74 -7.34 -13.10
C LEU A 333 -5.97 -6.31 -14.21
N LYS A 334 -6.94 -6.58 -15.07
CA LYS A 334 -7.44 -5.58 -16.02
C LYS A 334 -8.40 -4.65 -15.31
N SER A 335 -8.06 -3.37 -15.21
CA SER A 335 -8.87 -2.38 -14.49
C SER A 335 -9.14 -2.87 -13.04
N ASN A 336 -10.38 -2.81 -12.57
CA ASN A 336 -10.84 -3.38 -11.30
C ASN A 336 -11.61 -4.69 -11.48
N SER A 337 -11.51 -5.30 -12.66
CA SER A 337 -12.32 -6.47 -13.01
C SER A 337 -11.68 -7.80 -12.60
N GLY A 338 -12.47 -8.85 -12.50
CA GLY A 338 -11.99 -10.22 -12.30
C GLY A 338 -11.34 -10.80 -13.56
N ILE A 339 -10.41 -10.09 -14.19
CA ILE A 339 -9.65 -10.54 -15.37
C ILE A 339 -8.17 -10.40 -15.06
N LEU A 340 -7.47 -11.53 -15.00
CA LEU A 340 -6.06 -11.64 -14.59
C LEU A 340 -5.15 -11.85 -15.80
N SER A 341 -3.99 -11.18 -15.79
CA SER A 341 -2.87 -11.47 -16.67
C SER A 341 -1.62 -11.77 -15.87
N VAL A 342 -0.78 -12.66 -16.37
CA VAL A 342 0.50 -13.02 -15.80
C VAL A 342 1.55 -13.04 -16.89
N LEU A 343 2.56 -12.19 -16.73
CA LEU A 343 3.65 -12.06 -17.70
C LEU A 343 4.96 -12.53 -17.08
N ASP A 344 5.87 -12.97 -17.92
CA ASP A 344 7.29 -13.03 -17.60
C ASP A 344 7.78 -11.59 -17.35
N ALA A 345 8.30 -11.34 -16.17
CA ALA A 345 8.68 -9.99 -15.76
C ALA A 345 9.86 -9.43 -16.56
N SER A 346 10.78 -10.28 -17.02
CA SER A 346 11.98 -9.86 -17.74
C SER A 346 11.69 -9.44 -19.17
N THR A 347 10.72 -10.08 -19.82
CA THR A 347 10.43 -9.92 -21.25
C THR A 347 9.08 -9.28 -21.56
N GLY A 348 8.13 -9.29 -20.61
CA GLY A 348 6.74 -8.91 -20.83
C GLY A 348 5.93 -9.95 -21.63
N THR A 349 6.49 -11.14 -21.87
CA THR A 349 5.80 -12.22 -22.59
C THR A 349 4.71 -12.84 -21.70
N PRO A 350 3.46 -12.99 -22.18
CA PRO A 350 2.41 -13.61 -21.38
C PRO A 350 2.68 -15.10 -21.13
N HIS A 351 2.58 -15.52 -19.87
CA HIS A 351 2.36 -16.93 -19.52
C HIS A 351 0.88 -17.27 -19.76
N TYR A 352 -0.04 -16.43 -19.27
CA TYR A 352 -1.44 -16.40 -19.66
C TYR A 352 -1.98 -14.97 -19.54
N GLN A 353 -2.96 -14.63 -20.35
CA GLN A 353 -3.49 -13.27 -20.45
C GLN A 353 -5.00 -13.28 -20.53
N LEU A 354 -5.61 -12.26 -19.94
CA LEU A 354 -7.05 -12.05 -19.93
C LEU A 354 -7.84 -13.25 -19.37
N GLN A 355 -7.25 -13.95 -18.42
CA GLN A 355 -7.89 -15.07 -17.73
C GLN A 355 -9.04 -14.56 -16.86
N ARG A 356 -10.27 -14.97 -17.17
CA ARG A 356 -11.43 -14.63 -16.35
C ARG A 356 -11.41 -15.43 -15.04
N LEU A 357 -11.54 -14.71 -13.95
CA LEU A 357 -11.74 -15.26 -12.62
C LEU A 357 -13.23 -15.49 -12.41
N ALA A 358 -13.68 -16.76 -12.53
CA ALA A 358 -15.08 -17.07 -12.46
C ALA A 358 -15.71 -16.61 -11.14
N GLY A 359 -16.86 -15.92 -11.18
CA GLY A 359 -17.59 -15.38 -10.03
C GLY A 359 -16.91 -14.22 -9.30
N ILE A 360 -15.89 -13.59 -9.90
CA ILE A 360 -15.32 -12.36 -9.45
C ILE A 360 -15.74 -11.23 -10.39
N SER A 361 -16.38 -10.21 -9.87
CA SER A 361 -16.82 -9.05 -10.66
C SER A 361 -15.88 -7.87 -10.51
N GLU A 362 -15.53 -7.51 -9.28
CA GLU A 362 -14.78 -6.31 -8.96
C GLU A 362 -13.75 -6.58 -7.83
N ILE A 363 -12.52 -6.13 -8.03
CA ILE A 363 -11.43 -6.23 -7.07
C ILE A 363 -10.79 -4.86 -6.86
N TYR A 364 -10.71 -4.39 -5.61
CA TYR A 364 -9.93 -3.22 -5.20
C TYR A 364 -8.71 -3.63 -4.38
N ALA A 365 -8.84 -4.65 -3.57
CA ALA A 365 -7.73 -5.23 -2.82
C ALA A 365 -6.61 -5.68 -3.77
N SER A 366 -5.39 -5.30 -3.48
CA SER A 366 -4.23 -5.80 -4.22
C SER A 366 -4.01 -7.28 -3.90
N PRO A 367 -3.65 -8.11 -4.88
CA PRO A 367 -3.30 -9.50 -4.66
C PRO A 367 -2.16 -9.63 -3.64
N VAL A 368 -2.19 -10.70 -2.85
CA VAL A 368 -1.11 -11.09 -1.95
C VAL A 368 -0.73 -12.54 -2.19
N ALA A 369 0.51 -12.93 -1.85
CA ALA A 369 1.01 -14.27 -2.10
C ALA A 369 1.85 -14.82 -0.96
N ALA A 370 1.74 -16.14 -0.75
CA ALA A 370 2.60 -16.90 0.14
C ALA A 370 2.72 -18.34 -0.37
N ARG A 371 3.88 -18.96 -0.15
CA ARG A 371 4.16 -20.29 -0.71
C ARG A 371 4.01 -20.24 -2.23
N ASP A 372 3.29 -21.16 -2.80
CA ASP A 372 2.97 -21.28 -4.22
C ASP A 372 1.50 -20.88 -4.52
N ARG A 373 0.96 -19.91 -3.76
CA ARG A 373 -0.42 -19.45 -3.82
C ARG A 373 -0.51 -17.95 -3.98
N VAL A 374 -1.48 -17.51 -4.78
CA VAL A 374 -1.87 -16.10 -4.91
C VAL A 374 -3.33 -15.95 -4.48
N TYR A 375 -3.60 -15.01 -3.60
CA TYR A 375 -4.91 -14.73 -3.01
C TYR A 375 -5.48 -13.47 -3.67
N LEU A 376 -6.68 -13.58 -4.23
CA LEU A 376 -7.38 -12.55 -4.98
C LEU A 376 -8.73 -12.30 -4.31
N THR A 377 -8.84 -11.23 -3.52
CA THR A 377 -10.04 -10.90 -2.73
C THR A 377 -10.90 -9.90 -3.47
N SER A 378 -12.14 -10.27 -3.71
CA SER A 378 -13.16 -9.46 -4.38
C SER A 378 -13.93 -8.59 -3.38
N ARG A 379 -14.52 -7.51 -3.88
CA ARG A 379 -15.35 -6.59 -3.08
C ARG A 379 -16.60 -7.25 -2.48
N ASP A 380 -17.09 -8.32 -3.08
CA ASP A 380 -18.30 -9.06 -2.63
C ASP A 380 -18.03 -10.12 -1.57
N GLY A 381 -16.82 -10.21 -1.02
CA GLY A 381 -16.47 -11.18 0.00
C GLY A 381 -15.85 -12.48 -0.52
N THR A 382 -15.80 -12.66 -1.84
CA THR A 382 -15.20 -13.86 -2.44
C THR A 382 -13.68 -13.71 -2.54
N THR A 383 -12.93 -14.71 -2.08
CA THR A 383 -11.49 -14.82 -2.31
C THR A 383 -11.18 -16.06 -3.13
N LEU A 384 -10.55 -15.90 -4.29
CA LEU A 384 -9.94 -16.98 -5.03
C LEU A 384 -8.50 -17.19 -4.58
N VAL A 385 -8.15 -18.44 -4.34
CA VAL A 385 -6.77 -18.87 -4.17
C VAL A 385 -6.35 -19.61 -5.43
N ILE A 386 -5.34 -19.08 -6.12
CA ILE A 386 -4.81 -19.70 -7.34
C ILE A 386 -3.39 -20.20 -7.11
N ARG A 387 -2.98 -21.20 -7.90
CA ARG A 387 -1.60 -21.67 -7.91
C ARG A 387 -0.69 -20.60 -8.53
N HIS A 388 0.44 -20.34 -7.90
CA HIS A 388 1.51 -19.56 -8.50
C HIS A 388 2.15 -20.33 -9.68
N GLY A 389 2.51 -19.62 -10.76
CA GLY A 389 3.26 -20.17 -11.88
C GLY A 389 2.64 -19.90 -13.26
N ALA A 390 3.18 -20.56 -14.27
CA ALA A 390 2.88 -20.32 -15.68
C ALA A 390 1.51 -20.83 -16.15
N ALA A 391 0.83 -21.68 -15.37
CA ALA A 391 -0.47 -22.24 -15.71
C ALA A 391 -1.53 -21.81 -14.68
N PHE A 392 -2.65 -21.29 -15.18
CA PHE A 392 -3.77 -20.91 -14.32
C PHE A 392 -4.45 -22.13 -13.71
N ALA A 393 -4.54 -22.17 -12.39
CA ALA A 393 -5.29 -23.20 -11.67
C ALA A 393 -5.90 -22.59 -10.39
N VAL A 394 -7.21 -22.71 -10.23
CA VAL A 394 -7.91 -22.36 -8.99
C VAL A 394 -7.74 -23.50 -7.99
N LEU A 395 -7.22 -23.19 -6.81
CA LEU A 395 -7.02 -24.14 -5.70
C LEU A 395 -8.21 -24.13 -4.74
N ALA A 396 -8.75 -22.94 -4.46
CA ALA A 396 -9.90 -22.77 -3.58
C ALA A 396 -10.70 -21.52 -3.92
N ARG A 397 -11.98 -21.55 -3.50
CA ARG A 397 -12.88 -20.40 -3.49
C ARG A 397 -13.46 -20.28 -2.08
N ASN A 398 -13.24 -19.13 -1.47
CA ASN A 398 -13.68 -18.82 -0.12
C ASN A 398 -14.66 -17.66 -0.15
N SER A 399 -15.56 -17.58 0.83
CA SER A 399 -16.52 -16.48 0.93
C SER A 399 -16.75 -16.09 2.38
N LEU A 400 -16.82 -14.78 2.63
CA LEU A 400 -17.19 -14.17 3.89
C LEU A 400 -18.34 -13.18 3.65
N ASP A 401 -19.22 -13.03 4.65
CA ASP A 401 -20.36 -12.10 4.61
C ASP A 401 -19.88 -10.68 4.99
N ASP A 402 -19.00 -10.12 4.17
CA ASP A 402 -18.51 -8.73 4.29
C ASP A 402 -17.99 -8.27 2.93
N GLY A 403 -17.76 -6.95 2.77
CA GLY A 403 -17.10 -6.39 1.59
C GLY A 403 -15.65 -6.05 1.87
N PHE A 404 -14.77 -6.12 0.85
CA PHE A 404 -13.32 -5.91 1.03
C PHE A 404 -12.73 -5.00 -0.04
N ASP A 405 -12.13 -3.89 0.41
CA ASP A 405 -11.26 -3.02 -0.40
C ASP A 405 -9.80 -3.09 0.10
N ALA A 406 -9.58 -3.42 1.36
CA ALA A 406 -8.26 -3.58 1.95
C ALA A 406 -7.57 -4.87 1.47
N SER A 407 -6.26 -4.79 1.22
CA SER A 407 -5.44 -5.96 0.94
C SER A 407 -5.15 -6.74 2.23
N ALA A 408 -5.04 -8.06 2.14
CA ALA A 408 -4.74 -8.91 3.29
C ALA A 408 -3.30 -8.75 3.79
N ALA A 409 -3.08 -9.07 5.07
CA ALA A 409 -1.75 -9.29 5.64
C ALA A 409 -1.57 -10.79 5.92
N LEU A 410 -0.40 -11.33 5.53
CA LEU A 410 -0.07 -12.75 5.65
C LEU A 410 1.07 -12.94 6.65
N VAL A 411 0.79 -13.57 7.79
CA VAL A 411 1.79 -13.73 8.87
C VAL A 411 1.68 -15.13 9.47
N ASP A 412 2.77 -15.86 9.50
CA ASP A 412 2.83 -17.26 9.97
C ASP A 412 1.80 -18.15 9.26
N GLY A 413 0.81 -18.65 9.99
CA GLY A 413 -0.31 -19.44 9.47
C GLY A 413 -1.58 -18.64 9.26
N ASP A 414 -1.55 -17.31 9.36
CA ASP A 414 -2.73 -16.47 9.48
C ASP A 414 -2.91 -15.52 8.28
N ILE A 415 -4.16 -15.25 7.93
CA ILE A 415 -4.57 -14.13 7.06
C ILE A 415 -5.34 -13.13 7.91
N TYR A 416 -4.84 -11.91 7.99
CA TYR A 416 -5.60 -10.79 8.56
C TYR A 416 -6.26 -10.01 7.44
N LEU A 417 -7.58 -10.02 7.41
CA LEU A 417 -8.37 -9.40 6.34
C LEU A 417 -9.36 -8.41 6.94
N ARG A 418 -9.25 -7.13 6.56
CA ARG A 418 -10.18 -6.09 6.97
C ARG A 418 -11.30 -5.94 5.95
N GLY A 419 -12.53 -6.20 6.40
CA GLY A 419 -13.74 -5.88 5.67
C GLY A 419 -14.31 -4.49 6.02
N TYR A 420 -15.47 -4.20 5.47
CA TYR A 420 -16.21 -2.96 5.77
C TYR A 420 -16.69 -2.91 7.22
N ARG A 421 -17.02 -4.08 7.79
CA ARG A 421 -17.55 -4.21 9.15
C ARG A 421 -16.55 -4.84 10.11
N PHE A 422 -15.80 -5.84 9.65
CA PHE A 422 -15.03 -6.70 10.55
C PHE A 422 -13.56 -6.78 10.14
N LEU A 423 -12.72 -7.04 11.13
CA LEU A 423 -11.41 -7.64 10.95
C LEU A 423 -11.51 -9.13 11.21
N TYR A 424 -10.97 -9.93 10.32
CA TYR A 424 -10.93 -11.37 10.41
C TYR A 424 -9.51 -11.85 10.67
N ASP A 425 -9.36 -12.84 11.55
CA ASP A 425 -8.20 -13.71 11.67
C ASP A 425 -8.58 -15.08 11.11
N ILE A 426 -8.04 -15.40 9.97
CA ILE A 426 -8.30 -16.65 9.23
C ILE A 426 -7.09 -17.53 9.40
N ALA A 427 -7.25 -18.66 10.10
CA ALA A 427 -6.20 -19.59 10.46
C ALA A 427 -6.73 -21.03 10.53
N GLU A 428 -5.90 -22.00 10.21
CA GLU A 428 -6.27 -23.41 10.40
C GLU A 428 -6.58 -23.68 11.88
N GLN A 429 -7.68 -24.40 12.13
CA GLN A 429 -8.13 -24.84 13.44
C GLN A 429 -8.06 -26.37 13.55
#